data_a5b3e336d319a9d18aa76b85724af109
#
_entry.id   a5b3e336d319a9d18aa76b85724af109
#
_cell.length_a   1.000
_cell.length_b   1.000
_cell.length_c   1.000
_cell.angle_alpha   90.00
_cell.angle_beta   90.00
_cell.angle_gamma   90.00
#
_symmetry.space_group_name_H-M   'P 1'
#
loop_
_entity.id
_entity.type
_entity.pdbx_description
1 polymer ?
#
loop_
_entity_poly.entity_id
_entity_poly.type
_entity_poly.pdbx_seq_one_letter_code
_entity_poly.pdbx_strand_id
1 'polypeptide(L)'
;MTAQPAPLTTHAEPVMGTVFSFTAVHGDLPPDAVRAAVAAACRILHHCDALFSTWDPDSPASRFRRGETALGQMPPEFTEVLQECRAAKQASGGWFDPWAIPGGFDPTGLVKGWATERALEELRGAGLAGALINGGGDVAVFGSPADGQRWRVGIRHPWRADALACVIEADAAVATSGPYERGAHLIDPAIGQPASRAASATVTGPSLALADALATGVAVGGDEALAVVAGLDGYAAYLIRPDGSETDTGGITFAR
;
A
#
# COMPACT_ATOMS: atom_id res chain seq x y z
N MET A 1 -28.11 -11.56 24.88
CA MET A 1 -27.96 -12.22 23.58
C MET A 1 -26.57 -11.86 23.08
N THR A 2 -25.63 -12.79 23.10
CA THR A 2 -24.31 -12.59 22.49
C THR A 2 -24.52 -12.62 20.98
N ALA A 3 -24.26 -11.51 20.31
CA ALA A 3 -24.29 -11.44 18.86
C ALA A 3 -23.35 -12.52 18.31
N GLN A 4 -23.84 -13.33 17.38
CA GLN A 4 -23.01 -14.32 16.70
C GLN A 4 -22.02 -13.55 15.82
N PRO A 5 -20.70 -13.87 15.84
CA PRO A 5 -19.74 -13.16 15.01
C PRO A 5 -20.15 -13.23 13.54
N ALA A 6 -20.03 -12.12 12.83
CA ALA A 6 -20.33 -12.06 11.42
C ALA A 6 -19.50 -13.10 10.64
N PRO A 7 -20.08 -13.85 9.70
CA PRO A 7 -19.34 -14.83 8.92
C PRO A 7 -18.24 -14.14 8.10
N LEU A 8 -17.05 -14.78 8.09
CA LEU A 8 -15.85 -14.28 7.42
C LEU A 8 -15.42 -15.26 6.33
N THR A 9 -14.91 -14.73 5.23
CA THR A 9 -14.12 -15.48 4.23
C THR A 9 -12.71 -14.93 4.20
N THR A 10 -11.71 -15.80 4.25
CA THR A 10 -10.31 -15.47 4.04
C THR A 10 -9.81 -16.07 2.74
N HIS A 11 -8.91 -15.35 2.04
CA HIS A 11 -8.29 -15.82 0.81
C HIS A 11 -6.84 -15.31 0.75
N ALA A 12 -5.97 -16.06 0.06
CA ALA A 12 -4.60 -15.65 -0.21
C ALA A 12 -4.32 -15.81 -1.71
N GLU A 13 -3.78 -14.77 -2.35
CA GLU A 13 -3.53 -14.69 -3.79
C GLU A 13 -2.09 -14.26 -4.05
N PRO A 14 -1.25 -15.10 -4.66
CA PRO A 14 0.09 -14.71 -5.11
C PRO A 14 -0.01 -13.83 -6.35
N VAL A 15 0.36 -12.56 -6.24
CA VAL A 15 0.34 -11.59 -7.34
C VAL A 15 1.24 -10.39 -7.01
N MET A 16 1.71 -9.64 -8.00
CA MET A 16 2.57 -8.46 -7.86
C MET A 16 3.84 -8.73 -7.02
N GLY A 17 4.41 -9.92 -7.16
CA GLY A 17 5.65 -10.32 -6.47
C GLY A 17 5.52 -10.55 -4.96
N THR A 18 4.29 -10.64 -4.43
CA THR A 18 3.99 -10.89 -3.01
C THR A 18 2.76 -11.78 -2.86
N VAL A 19 2.29 -11.96 -1.62
CA VAL A 19 1.02 -12.63 -1.35
C VAL A 19 0.04 -11.60 -0.81
N PHE A 20 -1.07 -11.44 -1.52
CA PHE A 20 -2.21 -10.66 -1.04
C PHE A 20 -3.08 -11.52 -0.15
N SER A 21 -3.43 -11.03 1.03
CA SER A 21 -4.39 -11.68 1.92
C SER A 21 -5.66 -10.85 2.04
N PHE A 22 -6.79 -11.53 1.98
CA PHE A 22 -8.13 -10.98 2.05
C PHE A 22 -8.82 -11.47 3.32
N THR A 23 -9.51 -10.57 4.00
CA THR A 23 -10.52 -10.89 5.01
C THR A 23 -11.80 -10.17 4.62
N ALA A 24 -12.83 -10.93 4.27
CA ALA A 24 -14.11 -10.43 3.77
C ALA A 24 -15.22 -10.72 4.77
N VAL A 25 -15.91 -9.70 5.24
CA VAL A 25 -17.06 -9.77 6.16
C VAL A 25 -18.33 -9.83 5.34
N HIS A 26 -19.10 -10.91 5.46
CA HIS A 26 -20.21 -11.20 4.56
C HIS A 26 -21.35 -10.19 4.64
N GLY A 27 -21.72 -9.71 5.84
CA GLY A 27 -23.01 -9.05 6.04
C GLY A 27 -24.16 -10.01 5.70
N ASP A 28 -25.08 -9.56 4.84
CA ASP A 28 -26.23 -10.37 4.39
C ASP A 28 -25.92 -11.21 3.13
N LEU A 29 -24.69 -11.16 2.62
CA LEU A 29 -24.33 -11.88 1.39
C LEU A 29 -24.15 -13.39 1.64
N PRO A 30 -24.62 -14.24 0.73
CA PRO A 30 -24.36 -15.67 0.78
C PRO A 30 -22.88 -15.96 0.47
N PRO A 31 -22.32 -17.06 1.02
CA PRO A 31 -20.89 -17.39 0.85
C PRO A 31 -20.41 -17.44 -0.61
N ASP A 32 -21.26 -17.90 -1.53
CA ASP A 32 -20.91 -17.97 -2.95
C ASP A 32 -20.74 -16.58 -3.58
N ALA A 33 -21.58 -15.61 -3.21
CA ALA A 33 -21.45 -14.23 -3.67
C ALA A 33 -20.17 -13.59 -3.15
N VAL A 34 -19.81 -13.84 -1.87
CA VAL A 34 -18.55 -13.35 -1.28
C VAL A 34 -17.34 -13.95 -2.00
N ARG A 35 -17.34 -15.27 -2.28
CA ARG A 35 -16.26 -15.91 -3.06
C ARG A 35 -16.15 -15.34 -4.47
N ALA A 36 -17.26 -15.07 -5.13
CA ALA A 36 -17.29 -14.46 -6.46
C ALA A 36 -16.69 -13.03 -6.44
N ALA A 37 -17.03 -12.23 -5.44
CA ALA A 37 -16.47 -10.89 -5.25
C ALA A 37 -14.95 -10.93 -4.99
N VAL A 38 -14.47 -11.82 -4.12
CA VAL A 38 -13.03 -12.00 -3.89
C VAL A 38 -12.31 -12.42 -5.17
N ALA A 39 -12.87 -13.36 -5.95
CA ALA A 39 -12.30 -13.75 -7.23
C ALA A 39 -12.28 -12.58 -8.24
N ALA A 40 -13.29 -11.69 -8.23
CA ALA A 40 -13.27 -10.47 -9.05
C ALA A 40 -12.16 -9.51 -8.62
N ALA A 41 -11.99 -9.27 -7.32
CA ALA A 41 -10.91 -8.46 -6.77
C ALA A 41 -9.53 -9.03 -7.14
N CYS A 42 -9.32 -10.35 -7.08
CA CYS A 42 -8.08 -11.00 -7.52
C CYS A 42 -7.80 -10.75 -9.02
N ARG A 43 -8.83 -10.80 -9.89
CA ARG A 43 -8.65 -10.48 -11.32
C ARG A 43 -8.18 -9.05 -11.55
N ILE A 44 -8.64 -8.09 -10.74
CA ILE A 44 -8.16 -6.71 -10.79
C ILE A 44 -6.66 -6.65 -10.45
N LEU A 45 -6.21 -7.32 -9.40
CA LEU A 45 -4.80 -7.36 -9.02
C LEU A 45 -3.94 -7.98 -10.15
N HIS A 46 -4.35 -9.10 -10.73
CA HIS A 46 -3.64 -9.72 -11.85
C HIS A 46 -3.59 -8.82 -13.09
N HIS A 47 -4.68 -8.10 -13.39
CA HIS A 47 -4.68 -7.12 -14.47
C HIS A 47 -3.68 -5.98 -14.22
N CYS A 48 -3.66 -5.44 -13.01
CA CYS A 48 -2.69 -4.40 -12.62
C CYS A 48 -1.25 -4.91 -12.68
N ASP A 49 -0.99 -6.15 -12.22
CA ASP A 49 0.33 -6.77 -12.31
C ASP A 49 0.79 -6.88 -13.77
N ALA A 50 -0.06 -7.38 -14.67
CA ALA A 50 0.24 -7.48 -16.09
C ALA A 50 0.54 -6.11 -16.75
N LEU A 51 -0.14 -5.03 -16.30
CA LEU A 51 0.09 -3.69 -16.84
C LEU A 51 1.36 -3.03 -16.31
N PHE A 52 1.64 -3.17 -15.01
CA PHE A 52 2.63 -2.37 -14.30
C PHE A 52 3.86 -3.12 -13.83
N SER A 53 3.97 -4.43 -14.10
CA SER A 53 5.17 -5.20 -13.75
C SER A 53 6.41 -4.58 -14.39
N THR A 54 7.40 -4.26 -13.56
CA THR A 54 8.74 -3.83 -14.03
C THR A 54 9.71 -5.02 -14.18
N TRP A 55 9.27 -6.21 -13.80
CA TRP A 55 10.01 -7.49 -13.91
C TRP A 55 9.69 -8.26 -15.19
N ASP A 56 8.48 -8.10 -15.72
CA ASP A 56 8.09 -8.64 -17.02
C ASP A 56 8.56 -7.67 -18.12
N PRO A 57 9.52 -8.10 -18.98
CA PRO A 57 10.04 -7.25 -20.05
C PRO A 57 8.98 -6.87 -21.09
N ASP A 58 7.92 -7.67 -21.23
CA ASP A 58 6.88 -7.49 -22.23
C ASP A 58 5.67 -6.67 -21.68
N SER A 59 5.68 -6.36 -20.41
CA SER A 59 4.65 -5.54 -19.81
C SER A 59 4.57 -4.14 -20.45
N PRO A 60 3.39 -3.51 -20.48
CA PRO A 60 3.25 -2.12 -20.92
C PRO A 60 4.18 -1.16 -20.17
N ALA A 61 4.32 -1.29 -18.84
CA ALA A 61 5.20 -0.45 -18.03
C ALA A 61 6.67 -0.61 -18.43
N SER A 62 7.15 -1.83 -18.62
CA SER A 62 8.53 -2.11 -19.05
C SER A 62 8.81 -1.56 -20.45
N ARG A 63 7.89 -1.73 -21.39
CA ARG A 63 8.01 -1.18 -22.75
C ARG A 63 7.99 0.34 -22.77
N PHE A 64 7.11 0.98 -21.99
CA PHE A 64 7.09 2.44 -21.82
C PHE A 64 8.41 2.95 -21.23
N ARG A 65 8.92 2.28 -20.19
CA ARG A 65 10.19 2.58 -19.52
C ARG A 65 11.38 2.57 -20.50
N ARG A 66 11.38 1.64 -21.46
CA ARG A 66 12.41 1.55 -22.54
C ARG A 66 12.16 2.50 -23.71
N GLY A 67 11.07 3.28 -23.71
CA GLY A 67 10.70 4.18 -24.82
C GLY A 67 10.16 3.46 -26.05
N GLU A 68 9.77 2.20 -25.95
CA GLU A 68 9.21 1.40 -27.06
C GLU A 68 7.75 1.71 -27.34
N THR A 69 7.03 2.27 -26.36
CA THR A 69 5.61 2.59 -26.46
C THR A 69 5.37 4.03 -26.00
N ALA A 70 4.67 4.82 -26.80
CA ALA A 70 4.29 6.18 -26.42
C ALA A 70 3.08 6.20 -25.50
N LEU A 71 2.97 7.23 -24.63
CA LEU A 71 1.87 7.36 -23.68
C LEU A 71 0.48 7.27 -24.33
N GLY A 72 0.30 7.86 -25.51
CA GLY A 72 -0.98 7.81 -26.25
C GLY A 72 -1.40 6.42 -26.76
N GLN A 73 -0.53 5.42 -26.62
CA GLN A 73 -0.80 4.02 -26.97
C GLN A 73 -1.02 3.15 -25.72
N MET A 74 -0.90 3.76 -24.53
CA MET A 74 -1.10 3.06 -23.25
C MET A 74 -2.58 2.98 -22.87
N PRO A 75 -2.99 1.97 -22.10
CA PRO A 75 -4.32 1.90 -21.53
C PRO A 75 -4.64 3.11 -20.64
N PRO A 76 -5.92 3.49 -20.47
CA PRO A 76 -6.32 4.63 -19.64
C PRO A 76 -5.78 4.56 -18.21
N GLU A 77 -5.75 3.39 -17.60
CA GLU A 77 -5.23 3.13 -16.25
C GLU A 77 -3.75 3.55 -16.12
N PHE A 78 -2.99 3.45 -17.19
CA PHE A 78 -1.60 3.87 -17.19
C PHE A 78 -1.47 5.40 -17.04
N THR A 79 -2.34 6.14 -17.73
CA THR A 79 -2.39 7.61 -17.61
C THR A 79 -2.80 8.03 -16.21
N GLU A 80 -3.77 7.33 -15.60
CA GLU A 80 -4.21 7.55 -14.24
C GLU A 80 -3.05 7.35 -13.25
N VAL A 81 -2.36 6.21 -13.30
CA VAL A 81 -1.20 5.93 -12.44
C VAL A 81 -0.09 6.96 -12.63
N LEU A 82 0.17 7.43 -13.86
CA LEU A 82 1.12 8.51 -14.10
C LEU A 82 0.72 9.83 -13.42
N GLN A 83 -0.57 10.15 -13.39
CA GLN A 83 -1.09 11.35 -12.71
C GLN A 83 -0.95 11.19 -11.19
N GLU A 84 -1.33 10.04 -10.64
CA GLU A 84 -1.15 9.72 -9.22
C GLU A 84 0.33 9.77 -8.81
N CYS A 85 1.24 9.24 -9.62
CA CYS A 85 2.67 9.32 -9.40
C CYS A 85 3.19 10.78 -9.35
N ARG A 86 2.67 11.67 -10.20
CA ARG A 86 3.03 13.09 -10.17
C ARG A 86 2.50 13.78 -8.93
N ALA A 87 1.25 13.49 -8.55
CA ALA A 87 0.65 14.02 -7.32
C ALA A 87 1.41 13.54 -6.08
N ALA A 88 1.75 12.25 -6.00
CA ALA A 88 2.51 11.69 -4.91
C ALA A 88 3.93 12.27 -4.80
N LYS A 89 4.61 12.50 -5.94
CA LYS A 89 5.90 13.21 -5.96
C LYS A 89 5.78 14.60 -5.36
N GLN A 90 4.75 15.36 -5.70
CA GLN A 90 4.52 16.71 -5.14
C GLN A 90 4.17 16.63 -3.65
N ALA A 91 3.25 15.75 -3.27
CA ALA A 91 2.81 15.59 -1.88
C ALA A 91 3.95 15.14 -0.96
N SER A 92 4.85 14.29 -1.43
CA SER A 92 6.03 13.85 -0.68
C SER A 92 7.17 14.89 -0.60
N GLY A 93 7.01 16.07 -1.21
CA GLY A 93 8.11 17.03 -1.32
C GLY A 93 9.28 16.54 -2.19
N GLY A 94 9.03 15.56 -3.06
CA GLY A 94 10.03 14.95 -3.92
C GLY A 94 10.78 13.75 -3.32
N TRP A 95 10.50 13.37 -2.08
CA TRP A 95 11.12 12.19 -1.46
C TRP A 95 10.67 10.86 -2.10
N PHE A 96 9.49 10.83 -2.71
CA PHE A 96 9.07 9.80 -3.64
C PHE A 96 9.14 10.34 -5.06
N ASP A 97 9.99 9.75 -5.89
CA ASP A 97 10.11 10.12 -7.31
C ASP A 97 10.26 8.88 -8.19
N PRO A 98 9.18 8.39 -8.82
CA PRO A 98 9.23 7.20 -9.65
C PRO A 98 10.00 7.40 -10.97
N TRP A 99 10.40 8.63 -11.33
CA TRP A 99 11.25 8.93 -12.49
C TRP A 99 12.74 8.97 -12.15
N ALA A 100 13.11 9.09 -10.87
CA ALA A 100 14.50 9.08 -10.41
C ALA A 100 15.08 7.66 -10.25
N ILE A 101 14.28 6.64 -10.48
CA ILE A 101 14.71 5.23 -10.37
C ILE A 101 15.66 4.86 -11.51
N PRO A 102 16.78 4.16 -11.27
CA PRO A 102 17.68 3.67 -12.31
C PRO A 102 16.92 2.88 -13.39
N GLY A 103 17.10 3.28 -14.65
CA GLY A 103 16.39 2.71 -15.79
C GLY A 103 15.07 3.40 -16.14
N GLY A 104 14.68 4.47 -15.45
CA GLY A 104 13.53 5.31 -15.77
C GLY A 104 12.29 5.01 -14.93
N PHE A 105 11.12 5.35 -15.45
CA PHE A 105 9.85 5.29 -14.72
C PHE A 105 9.57 3.94 -14.06
N ASP A 106 9.34 3.97 -12.76
CA ASP A 106 8.99 2.80 -11.94
C ASP A 106 7.88 3.15 -10.94
N PRO A 107 6.62 2.76 -11.18
CA PRO A 107 5.50 3.09 -10.32
C PRO A 107 5.31 2.14 -9.14
N THR A 108 6.21 1.17 -8.91
CA THR A 108 5.98 0.05 -7.97
C THR A 108 5.79 0.49 -6.52
N GLY A 109 6.31 1.65 -6.09
CA GLY A 109 6.09 2.22 -4.77
C GLY A 109 4.79 3.03 -4.63
N LEU A 110 3.85 2.89 -5.57
CA LEU A 110 2.51 3.48 -5.54
C LEU A 110 1.47 2.51 -6.10
N VAL A 111 1.81 1.81 -7.18
CA VAL A 111 0.83 1.03 -7.95
C VAL A 111 0.27 -0.15 -7.16
N LYS A 112 1.01 -0.67 -6.19
CA LYS A 112 0.53 -1.73 -5.31
C LYS A 112 -0.62 -1.24 -4.44
N GLY A 113 -0.48 -0.06 -3.82
CA GLY A 113 -1.54 0.61 -3.07
C GLY A 113 -2.76 0.90 -3.96
N TRP A 114 -2.53 1.48 -5.15
CA TRP A 114 -3.56 1.80 -6.13
C TRP A 114 -4.37 0.57 -6.59
N ALA A 115 -3.70 -0.55 -6.89
CA ALA A 115 -4.35 -1.80 -7.25
C ALA A 115 -5.16 -2.40 -6.09
N THR A 116 -4.63 -2.30 -4.86
CA THR A 116 -5.31 -2.76 -3.64
C THR A 116 -6.61 -2.00 -3.40
N GLU A 117 -6.61 -0.68 -3.60
CA GLU A 117 -7.82 0.15 -3.48
C GLU A 117 -8.89 -0.25 -4.49
N ARG A 118 -8.51 -0.48 -5.75
CA ARG A 118 -9.45 -0.95 -6.79
C ARG A 118 -10.04 -2.32 -6.46
N ALA A 119 -9.22 -3.23 -5.95
CA ALA A 119 -9.69 -4.53 -5.48
C ALA A 119 -10.62 -4.40 -4.27
N LEU A 120 -10.34 -3.46 -3.36
CA LEU A 120 -11.19 -3.18 -2.20
C LEU A 120 -12.53 -2.55 -2.60
N GLU A 121 -12.55 -1.64 -3.59
CA GLU A 121 -13.77 -1.04 -4.13
C GLU A 121 -14.66 -2.08 -4.82
N GLU A 122 -14.09 -3.10 -5.48
CA GLU A 122 -14.85 -4.23 -6.02
C GLU A 122 -15.58 -4.98 -4.90
N LEU A 123 -14.91 -5.25 -3.77
CA LEU A 123 -15.54 -5.88 -2.62
C LEU A 123 -16.64 -5.01 -2.00
N ARG A 124 -16.40 -3.70 -1.92
CA ARG A 124 -17.40 -2.73 -1.42
C ARG A 124 -18.61 -2.67 -2.36
N GLY A 125 -18.37 -2.59 -3.66
CA GLY A 125 -19.42 -2.57 -4.70
C GLY A 125 -20.26 -3.84 -4.73
N ALA A 126 -19.67 -4.98 -4.38
CA ALA A 126 -20.39 -6.25 -4.23
C ALA A 126 -21.32 -6.30 -3.01
N GLY A 127 -21.23 -5.32 -2.09
CA GLY A 127 -22.11 -5.20 -0.92
C GLY A 127 -21.60 -5.94 0.33
N LEU A 128 -20.31 -6.24 0.45
CA LEU A 128 -19.73 -6.76 1.69
C LEU A 128 -19.89 -5.75 2.83
N ALA A 129 -20.09 -6.24 4.06
CA ALA A 129 -20.20 -5.38 5.25
C ALA A 129 -18.85 -4.78 5.67
N GLY A 130 -17.74 -5.44 5.32
CA GLY A 130 -16.39 -4.95 5.55
C GLY A 130 -15.36 -5.83 4.87
N ALA A 131 -14.18 -5.29 4.63
CA ALA A 131 -13.05 -6.06 4.14
C ALA A 131 -11.72 -5.45 4.55
N LEU A 132 -10.71 -6.32 4.60
CA LEU A 132 -9.30 -5.98 4.68
C LEU A 132 -8.56 -6.69 3.56
N ILE A 133 -7.76 -5.95 2.80
CA ILE A 133 -6.79 -6.50 1.85
C ILE A 133 -5.39 -6.07 2.31
N ASN A 134 -4.47 -7.02 2.44
CA ASN A 134 -3.07 -6.78 2.75
C ASN A 134 -2.21 -7.28 1.60
N GLY A 135 -1.55 -6.39 0.91
CA GLY A 135 -0.62 -6.63 -0.19
C GLY A 135 0.84 -6.51 0.24
N GLY A 136 1.34 -7.48 1.02
CA GLY A 136 2.75 -7.50 1.44
C GLY A 136 3.12 -6.41 2.44
N GLY A 137 2.21 -6.01 3.32
CA GLY A 137 2.40 -4.97 4.33
C GLY A 137 1.62 -3.69 4.07
N ASP A 138 1.10 -3.49 2.85
CA ASP A 138 0.21 -2.38 2.53
C ASP A 138 -1.24 -2.84 2.65
N VAL A 139 -1.98 -2.18 3.51
CA VAL A 139 -3.30 -2.61 3.96
C VAL A 139 -4.33 -1.54 3.64
N ALA A 140 -5.41 -1.95 2.98
CA ALA A 140 -6.61 -1.14 2.83
C ALA A 140 -7.80 -1.85 3.49
N VAL A 141 -8.65 -1.07 4.12
CA VAL A 141 -9.82 -1.58 4.84
C VAL A 141 -11.07 -0.75 4.60
N PHE A 142 -12.22 -1.38 4.75
CA PHE A 142 -13.49 -0.68 4.97
C PHE A 142 -14.40 -1.47 5.90
N GLY A 143 -15.44 -0.81 6.43
CA GLY A 143 -16.37 -1.43 7.36
C GLY A 143 -15.67 -1.88 8.65
N SER A 144 -16.17 -2.95 9.27
CA SER A 144 -15.70 -3.43 10.56
C SER A 144 -15.51 -4.95 10.53
N PRO A 145 -14.48 -5.52 11.21
CA PRO A 145 -14.30 -6.97 11.33
C PRO A 145 -15.37 -7.63 12.20
N ALA A 146 -15.94 -6.88 13.15
CA ALA A 146 -17.05 -7.26 14.01
C ALA A 146 -17.72 -5.98 14.53
N ASP A 147 -18.90 -6.13 15.13
CA ASP A 147 -19.71 -5.02 15.62
C ASP A 147 -18.91 -4.07 16.53
N GLY A 148 -18.78 -2.82 16.08
CA GLY A 148 -18.12 -1.75 16.81
C GLY A 148 -16.60 -1.84 16.94
N GLN A 149 -15.95 -2.82 16.31
CA GLN A 149 -14.50 -2.96 16.32
C GLN A 149 -13.86 -2.24 15.11
N ARG A 150 -12.65 -1.71 15.31
CA ARG A 150 -11.78 -1.26 14.23
C ARG A 150 -10.90 -2.41 13.73
N TRP A 151 -10.46 -2.30 12.47
CA TRP A 151 -9.44 -3.20 11.96
C TRP A 151 -8.13 -2.98 12.71
N ARG A 152 -7.40 -4.06 12.99
CA ARG A 152 -6.10 -4.02 13.65
C ARG A 152 -5.02 -4.48 12.69
N VAL A 153 -4.05 -3.60 12.46
CA VAL A 153 -2.93 -3.84 11.56
C VAL A 153 -1.65 -3.89 12.37
N GLY A 154 -0.99 -5.05 12.38
CA GLY A 154 0.30 -5.25 13.04
C GLY A 154 1.43 -4.68 12.18
N ILE A 155 2.23 -3.78 12.73
CA ILE A 155 3.45 -3.27 12.12
C ILE A 155 4.60 -4.16 12.51
N ARG A 156 5.24 -4.77 11.51
CA ARG A 156 6.34 -5.72 11.73
C ARG A 156 7.55 -5.01 12.34
N HIS A 157 8.19 -5.65 13.32
CA HIS A 157 9.41 -5.14 13.92
C HIS A 157 10.59 -5.29 12.91
N PRO A 158 11.34 -4.21 12.59
CA PRO A 158 12.31 -4.22 11.49
C PRO A 158 13.48 -5.20 11.69
N TRP A 159 13.82 -5.56 12.92
CA TRP A 159 14.93 -6.47 13.24
C TRP A 159 14.51 -7.82 13.82
N ARG A 160 13.23 -8.02 14.14
CA ARG A 160 12.70 -9.27 14.70
C ARG A 160 11.50 -9.71 13.88
N ALA A 161 11.74 -10.69 12.99
CA ALA A 161 10.73 -11.15 12.03
C ALA A 161 9.48 -11.78 12.67
N ASP A 162 9.62 -12.26 13.92
CA ASP A 162 8.58 -12.91 14.75
C ASP A 162 7.89 -11.95 15.72
N ALA A 163 8.17 -10.63 15.65
CA ALA A 163 7.62 -9.63 16.54
C ALA A 163 6.95 -8.48 15.79
N LEU A 164 6.00 -7.85 16.44
CA LEU A 164 5.42 -6.58 16.02
C LEU A 164 6.11 -5.44 16.78
N ALA A 165 6.32 -4.31 16.10
CA ALA A 165 6.71 -3.06 16.73
C ALA A 165 5.52 -2.45 17.45
N CYS A 166 4.38 -2.38 16.76
CA CYS A 166 3.11 -1.91 17.33
C CYS A 166 1.92 -2.52 16.58
N VAL A 167 0.71 -2.22 17.05
CA VAL A 167 -0.54 -2.51 16.35
C VAL A 167 -1.30 -1.20 16.19
N ILE A 168 -1.76 -0.93 14.96
CA ILE A 168 -2.53 0.27 14.61
C ILE A 168 -3.99 -0.11 14.42
N GLU A 169 -4.91 0.69 14.96
CA GLU A 169 -6.32 0.62 14.62
C GLU A 169 -6.57 1.42 13.34
N ALA A 170 -7.05 0.75 12.31
CA ALA A 170 -7.26 1.33 10.97
C ALA A 170 -8.74 1.36 10.61
N ASP A 171 -9.13 2.41 9.90
CA ASP A 171 -10.44 2.60 9.27
C ASP A 171 -10.32 2.90 7.75
N ALA A 172 -9.09 3.05 7.24
CA ALA A 172 -8.80 3.27 5.83
C ALA A 172 -7.49 2.56 5.41
N ALA A 173 -6.43 3.29 5.13
CA ALA A 173 -5.18 2.76 4.60
C ALA A 173 -4.03 2.79 5.63
N VAL A 174 -3.16 1.78 5.56
CA VAL A 174 -1.89 1.69 6.28
C VAL A 174 -0.85 1.11 5.33
N ALA A 175 0.21 1.86 5.03
CA ALA A 175 1.33 1.39 4.22
C ALA A 175 2.62 1.41 5.04
N THR A 176 3.51 0.44 4.79
CA THR A 176 4.80 0.38 5.49
C THR A 176 5.92 0.08 4.51
N SER A 177 7.00 0.88 4.57
CA SER A 177 8.21 0.70 3.80
C SER A 177 9.43 0.59 4.70
N GLY A 178 10.40 -0.24 4.27
CA GLY A 178 11.66 -0.38 4.99
C GLY A 178 12.65 -1.29 4.24
N PRO A 179 13.96 -1.17 4.53
CA PRO A 179 14.99 -1.95 3.84
C PRO A 179 14.89 -3.46 4.09
N TYR A 180 14.19 -3.89 5.15
CA TYR A 180 14.00 -5.30 5.48
C TYR A 180 13.03 -6.04 4.54
N GLU A 181 12.28 -5.32 3.71
CA GLU A 181 11.32 -5.93 2.78
C GLU A 181 12.00 -6.53 1.53
N ARG A 182 12.81 -5.74 0.84
CA ARG A 182 13.45 -6.09 -0.43
C ARG A 182 14.92 -5.67 -0.51
N GLY A 183 15.58 -5.37 0.61
CA GLY A 183 16.97 -4.90 0.63
C GLY A 183 17.13 -3.46 0.12
N ALA A 184 18.18 -3.21 -0.66
CA ALA A 184 18.57 -1.87 -1.12
C ALA A 184 17.73 -1.36 -2.33
N HIS A 185 16.41 -1.44 -2.24
CA HIS A 185 15.49 -1.05 -3.32
C HIS A 185 14.97 0.40 -3.20
N LEU A 186 15.12 1.02 -2.03
CA LEU A 186 14.72 2.40 -1.79
C LEU A 186 15.77 3.34 -2.36
N ILE A 187 15.39 4.17 -3.32
CA ILE A 187 16.30 5.07 -4.02
C ILE A 187 16.08 6.50 -3.52
N ASP A 188 17.16 7.17 -3.11
CA ASP A 188 17.12 8.60 -2.83
C ASP A 188 17.09 9.37 -4.17
N PRO A 189 16.01 10.10 -4.45
CA PRO A 189 15.84 10.80 -5.72
C PRO A 189 16.89 11.88 -5.99
N ALA A 190 17.48 12.45 -4.93
CA ALA A 190 18.47 13.51 -5.06
C ALA A 190 19.82 13.02 -5.58
N ILE A 191 20.17 11.76 -5.28
CA ILE A 191 21.49 11.19 -5.63
C ILE A 191 21.38 9.97 -6.57
N GLY A 192 20.16 9.43 -6.81
CA GLY A 192 19.93 8.26 -7.65
C GLY A 192 20.56 6.97 -7.11
N GLN A 193 20.80 6.89 -5.81
CA GLN A 193 21.45 5.76 -5.16
C GLN A 193 20.53 5.14 -4.10
N PRO A 194 20.71 3.86 -3.77
CA PRO A 194 20.02 3.26 -2.64
C PRO A 194 20.33 4.02 -1.34
N ALA A 195 19.27 4.42 -0.65
CA ALA A 195 19.38 5.04 0.65
C ALA A 195 18.14 4.73 1.48
N SER A 196 18.35 4.63 2.80
CA SER A 196 17.24 4.57 3.76
C SER A 196 17.70 5.21 5.06
N ARG A 197 16.95 6.22 5.51
CA ARG A 197 17.17 6.90 6.80
C ARG A 197 16.26 6.36 7.89
N ALA A 198 15.41 5.38 7.53
CA ALA A 198 14.52 4.67 8.45
C ALA A 198 14.82 3.18 8.48
N ALA A 199 14.64 2.55 9.64
CA ALA A 199 14.51 1.10 9.73
C ALA A 199 13.11 0.64 9.31
N SER A 200 12.07 1.43 9.61
CA SER A 200 10.69 1.22 9.18
C SER A 200 9.95 2.55 9.14
N ALA A 201 9.14 2.77 8.12
CA ALA A 201 8.29 3.94 7.98
C ALA A 201 6.86 3.47 7.65
N THR A 202 5.90 3.84 8.50
CA THR A 202 4.48 3.52 8.32
C THR A 202 3.71 4.80 8.12
N VAL A 203 2.83 4.83 7.13
CA VAL A 203 1.91 5.96 6.86
C VAL A 203 0.49 5.45 6.88
N THR A 204 -0.39 6.20 7.56
CA THR A 204 -1.85 6.01 7.55
C THR A 204 -2.52 7.17 6.83
N GLY A 205 -3.64 6.91 6.17
CA GLY A 205 -4.38 7.97 5.47
C GLY A 205 -5.56 7.45 4.67
N PRO A 206 -6.28 8.35 3.96
CA PRO A 206 -7.48 7.98 3.22
C PRO A 206 -7.19 7.20 1.92
N SER A 207 -6.01 7.37 1.31
CA SER A 207 -5.60 6.65 0.10
C SER A 207 -4.38 5.80 0.36
N LEU A 208 -4.46 4.51 0.00
CA LEU A 208 -3.34 3.58 0.11
C LEU A 208 -2.28 3.84 -0.97
N ALA A 209 -2.68 4.25 -2.17
CA ALA A 209 -1.75 4.63 -3.23
C ALA A 209 -0.81 5.75 -2.77
N LEU A 210 -1.37 6.81 -2.17
CA LEU A 210 -0.56 7.90 -1.65
C LEU A 210 0.19 7.50 -0.37
N ALA A 211 -0.42 6.71 0.53
CA ALA A 211 0.24 6.24 1.75
C ALA A 211 1.46 5.36 1.44
N ASP A 212 1.41 4.47 0.42
CA ASP A 212 2.54 3.63 -0.06
C ASP A 212 3.69 4.52 -0.57
N ALA A 213 3.37 5.51 -1.42
CA ALA A 213 4.35 6.48 -1.91
C ALA A 213 4.97 7.32 -0.78
N LEU A 214 4.16 7.79 0.17
CA LEU A 214 4.64 8.57 1.32
C LEU A 214 5.48 7.71 2.28
N ALA A 215 5.09 6.45 2.53
CA ALA A 215 5.89 5.53 3.35
C ALA A 215 7.27 5.28 2.72
N THR A 216 7.33 5.10 1.39
CA THR A 216 8.59 5.05 0.64
C THR A 216 9.39 6.34 0.81
N GLY A 217 8.77 7.50 0.67
CA GLY A 217 9.41 8.80 0.86
C GLY A 217 9.96 8.99 2.28
N VAL A 218 9.20 8.61 3.31
CA VAL A 218 9.65 8.68 4.72
C VAL A 218 10.78 7.70 4.99
N ALA A 219 10.74 6.50 4.41
CA ALA A 219 11.82 5.53 4.54
C ALA A 219 13.14 6.06 3.97
N VAL A 220 13.10 6.78 2.86
CA VAL A 220 14.26 7.41 2.21
C VAL A 220 14.71 8.66 2.96
N GLY A 221 13.79 9.59 3.23
CA GLY A 221 14.09 10.95 3.74
C GLY A 221 14.15 11.06 5.27
N GLY A 222 13.68 10.05 6.02
CA GLY A 222 13.67 10.06 7.47
C GLY A 222 12.86 11.24 8.05
N ASP A 223 13.44 11.95 9.00
CA ASP A 223 12.78 13.06 9.71
C ASP A 223 12.37 14.23 8.80
N GLU A 224 13.12 14.48 7.72
CA GLU A 224 12.79 15.53 6.76
C GLU A 224 11.49 15.20 5.99
N ALA A 225 11.36 13.96 5.51
CA ALA A 225 10.15 13.49 4.85
C ALA A 225 8.97 13.30 5.83
N LEU A 226 9.26 12.88 7.08
CA LEU A 226 8.26 12.82 8.15
C LEU A 226 7.61 14.18 8.39
N ALA A 227 8.39 15.27 8.40
CA ALA A 227 7.89 16.63 8.54
C ALA A 227 6.97 17.06 7.38
N VAL A 228 7.22 16.55 6.16
CA VAL A 228 6.31 16.77 5.02
C VAL A 228 4.96 16.09 5.28
N VAL A 229 4.96 14.82 5.71
CA VAL A 229 3.70 14.09 6.01
C VAL A 229 2.92 14.75 7.13
N ALA A 230 3.60 15.29 8.16
CA ALA A 230 2.94 16.03 9.25
C ALA A 230 2.14 17.25 8.79
N GLY A 231 2.43 17.79 7.60
CA GLY A 231 1.71 18.90 6.98
C GLY A 231 0.57 18.48 6.04
N LEU A 232 0.34 17.18 5.85
CA LEU A 232 -0.68 16.68 4.94
C LEU A 232 -1.97 16.32 5.68
N ASP A 233 -3.05 16.98 5.31
CA ASP A 233 -4.37 16.72 5.90
C ASP A 233 -4.80 15.25 5.70
N GLY A 234 -5.20 14.61 6.80
CA GLY A 234 -5.70 13.23 6.79
C GLY A 234 -4.62 12.15 6.75
N TYR A 235 -3.34 12.51 6.68
CA TYR A 235 -2.22 11.57 6.75
C TYR A 235 -1.47 11.69 8.06
N ALA A 236 -0.97 10.55 8.55
CA ALA A 236 -0.09 10.48 9.70
C ALA A 236 0.99 9.43 9.46
N ALA A 237 2.18 9.64 10.04
CA ALA A 237 3.31 8.75 9.85
C ALA A 237 3.95 8.34 11.19
N TYR A 238 4.49 7.12 11.21
CA TYR A 238 5.27 6.54 12.30
C TYR A 238 6.62 6.07 11.76
N LEU A 239 7.69 6.52 12.38
CA LEU A 239 9.05 6.28 11.96
C LEU A 239 9.82 5.55 13.07
N ILE A 240 10.44 4.43 12.69
CA ILE A 240 11.47 3.74 13.49
C ILE A 240 12.82 4.02 12.84
N ARG A 241 13.72 4.70 13.59
CA ARG A 241 15.06 5.03 13.07
C ARG A 241 16.02 3.84 13.20
N PRO A 242 17.16 3.86 12.49
CA PRO A 242 18.16 2.78 12.56
C PRO A 242 18.75 2.55 13.96
N ASP A 243 18.72 3.54 14.85
CA ASP A 243 19.15 3.43 16.25
C ASP A 243 18.06 2.85 17.17
N GLY A 244 16.88 2.56 16.65
CA GLY A 244 15.73 2.04 17.39
C GLY A 244 14.86 3.10 18.05
N SER A 245 15.19 4.38 17.93
CA SER A 245 14.31 5.46 18.39
C SER A 245 13.08 5.58 17.49
N GLU A 246 11.94 5.93 18.09
CA GLU A 246 10.64 5.97 17.45
C GLU A 246 10.03 7.37 17.56
N THR A 247 9.26 7.75 16.56
CA THR A 247 8.46 8.98 16.58
C THR A 247 7.27 8.86 15.65
N ASP A 248 6.23 9.63 15.88
CA ASP A 248 5.09 9.77 14.99
C ASP A 248 4.68 11.24 14.84
N THR A 249 3.88 11.51 13.81
CA THR A 249 3.36 12.86 13.52
C THR A 249 2.11 13.22 14.31
N GLY A 250 1.61 12.31 15.15
CA GLY A 250 0.26 12.36 15.73
C GLY A 250 -0.80 11.86 14.74
N GLY A 251 -2.00 11.57 15.25
CA GLY A 251 -3.13 11.11 14.42
C GLY A 251 -3.22 9.59 14.22
N ILE A 252 -2.16 8.83 14.52
CA ILE A 252 -2.22 7.36 14.50
C ILE A 252 -2.87 6.85 15.79
N THR A 253 -3.86 5.96 15.64
CA THR A 253 -4.47 5.27 16.78
C THR A 253 -3.75 3.93 17.02
N PHE A 254 -2.90 3.88 18.04
CA PHE A 254 -2.26 2.64 18.45
C PHE A 254 -3.23 1.80 19.30
N ALA A 255 -3.35 0.50 18.98
CA ALA A 255 -4.13 -0.43 19.76
C ALA A 255 -3.47 -0.67 21.13
N ARG A 256 -4.29 -0.76 22.17
CA ARG A 256 -3.85 -1.06 23.54
C ARG A 256 -3.73 -2.56 23.78
#